data_e4887ff5099ac77f5880a094e5e7e9ea
#
_entry.id   e4887ff5099ac77f5880a094e5e7e9ea
#
_cell.length_a   1.000
_cell.length_b   1.000
_cell.length_c   1.000
_cell.angle_alpha   90.00
_cell.angle_beta   90.00
_cell.angle_gamma   90.00
#
_symmetry.space_group_name_H-M   'P 1'
#
loop_
_entity.id
_entity.type
_entity.pdbx_description
1 polymer ?
#
loop_
_entity_poly.entity_id
_entity_poly.type
_entity_poly.pdbx_seq_one_letter_code
_entity_poly.pdbx_strand_id
1 'polypeptide(L)'
;IAVPIFVSGDHIGFAAVTAHVLDVGGSFPGLNADAFDMYAEAKIYNGLRWYEQGKLNEDLDRMIFDNVRTETMNRGDLNAMLAACELGKDRFVALCERYSVDVVMSSAYEWMDYSERMLRAEIKKIPDGVYKAPTGWLDDDARNRDVRLRVETAVEVKGDDITIDLTGSHPEVPTGYNVPFEGSLLVSAYYAVRTILLDEVTFPESVPQNDGIFRIVDVIAPKGTIFNPNFPRACFSRFCQTQRVVDNVILALSEALPEQTTAGNAAGIHFCSYSGFQEETGQYWIYLEVNE
;
A
#
# COMPACT_ATOMS: atom_id res chain seq x y z
N ILE A 1 10.37 -5.27 7.01
CA ILE A 1 11.35 -6.32 7.39
C ILE A 1 11.11 -7.51 6.49
N ALA A 2 12.20 -8.16 6.04
CA ALA A 2 12.14 -9.40 5.26
C ALA A 2 13.21 -10.37 5.79
N VAL A 3 12.81 -11.63 5.98
CA VAL A 3 13.70 -12.72 6.42
C VAL A 3 13.76 -13.77 5.30
N PRO A 4 14.95 -14.12 4.80
CA PRO A 4 15.08 -15.10 3.73
C PRO A 4 14.72 -16.52 4.21
N ILE A 5 14.06 -17.28 3.36
CA ILE A 5 13.66 -18.67 3.61
C ILE A 5 14.58 -19.59 2.83
N PHE A 6 15.24 -20.49 3.53
CA PHE A 6 16.07 -21.54 2.95
C PHE A 6 15.50 -22.91 3.32
N VAL A 7 15.43 -23.82 2.35
CA VAL A 7 15.11 -25.25 2.57
C VAL A 7 16.21 -26.08 1.95
N SER A 8 16.82 -26.96 2.72
CA SER A 8 17.95 -27.81 2.29
C SER A 8 19.14 -27.04 1.68
N GLY A 9 19.30 -25.77 2.04
CA GLY A 9 20.37 -24.90 1.54
C GLY A 9 19.97 -24.02 0.35
N ASP A 10 18.84 -24.27 -0.29
CA ASP A 10 18.33 -23.48 -1.41
C ASP A 10 17.45 -22.31 -0.92
N HIS A 11 17.70 -21.10 -1.44
CA HIS A 11 16.87 -19.93 -1.18
C HIS A 11 15.58 -20.00 -1.99
N ILE A 12 14.43 -20.02 -1.33
CA ILE A 12 13.10 -20.18 -1.95
C ILE A 12 12.22 -18.94 -1.88
N GLY A 13 12.53 -17.99 -1.03
CA GLY A 13 11.73 -16.77 -0.91
C GLY A 13 12.02 -16.01 0.38
N PHE A 14 11.08 -15.14 0.74
CA PHE A 14 11.16 -14.32 1.94
C PHE A 14 9.86 -14.37 2.73
N ALA A 15 9.97 -14.42 4.04
CA ALA A 15 8.89 -14.02 4.93
C ALA A 15 9.04 -12.50 5.14
N ALA A 16 8.01 -11.74 4.80
CA ALA A 16 8.09 -10.29 4.85
C ALA A 16 6.87 -9.68 5.53
N VAL A 17 7.09 -8.60 6.27
CA VAL A 17 6.04 -7.81 6.89
C VAL A 17 6.35 -6.32 6.71
N THR A 18 5.30 -5.55 6.44
CA THR A 18 5.33 -4.09 6.40
C THR A 18 4.28 -3.57 7.36
N ALA A 19 4.66 -2.68 8.25
CA ALA A 19 3.76 -2.03 9.18
C ALA A 19 4.17 -0.57 9.40
N HIS A 20 3.20 0.27 9.76
CA HIS A 20 3.49 1.60 10.23
C HIS A 20 4.10 1.52 11.63
N VAL A 21 5.10 2.37 11.87
CA VAL A 21 5.68 2.61 13.19
C VAL A 21 5.46 4.07 13.58
N LEU A 22 5.50 4.35 14.86
CA LEU A 22 5.10 5.65 15.39
C LEU A 22 6.03 6.80 14.97
N ASP A 23 7.32 6.56 14.81
CA ASP A 23 8.30 7.54 14.35
C ASP A 23 9.31 6.91 13.39
N VAL A 24 9.47 7.50 12.24
CA VAL A 24 10.41 7.05 11.18
C VAL A 24 11.57 8.03 10.96
N GLY A 25 11.79 8.94 11.91
CA GLY A 25 12.91 9.87 11.89
C GLY A 25 12.76 11.02 10.90
N GLY A 26 11.55 11.38 10.53
CA GLY A 26 11.27 12.57 9.72
C GLY A 26 11.42 13.89 10.48
N SER A 27 11.13 15.00 9.82
CA SER A 27 11.20 16.35 10.40
C SER A 27 10.16 16.59 11.49
N PHE A 28 9.08 15.83 11.51
CA PHE A 28 8.00 15.90 12.48
C PHE A 28 7.65 14.48 12.97
N PRO A 29 7.28 14.28 14.23
CA PRO A 29 6.83 12.98 14.73
C PRO A 29 5.44 12.64 14.20
N GLY A 30 5.22 11.37 13.86
CA GLY A 30 3.96 10.94 13.27
C GLY A 30 3.81 11.43 11.82
N LEU A 31 2.73 12.14 11.54
CA LEU A 31 2.28 12.47 10.21
C LEU A 31 2.61 13.93 9.84
N ASN A 32 3.31 14.15 8.72
CA ASN A 32 3.71 15.48 8.26
C ASN A 32 3.18 15.79 6.85
N ALA A 33 1.97 16.36 6.76
CA ALA A 33 1.38 16.77 5.50
C ALA A 33 2.16 17.93 4.81
N ASP A 34 2.89 18.74 5.59
CA ASP A 34 3.68 19.87 5.10
C ASP A 34 5.07 19.47 4.61
N ALA A 35 5.44 18.19 4.67
CA ALA A 35 6.70 17.72 4.11
C ALA A 35 6.77 18.09 2.62
N PHE A 36 7.89 18.65 2.21
CA PHE A 36 8.11 19.06 0.82
C PHE A 36 8.90 18.03 0.01
N ASP A 37 9.54 17.07 0.70
CA ASP A 37 10.24 15.95 0.09
C ASP A 37 10.26 14.71 1.03
N MET A 38 10.64 13.57 0.49
CA MET A 38 10.71 12.31 1.22
C MET A 38 11.72 12.32 2.37
N TYR A 39 12.76 13.15 2.30
CA TYR A 39 13.76 13.25 3.37
C TYR A 39 13.22 13.94 4.62
N ALA A 40 12.22 14.83 4.42
CA ALA A 40 11.47 15.44 5.50
C ALA A 40 10.44 14.47 6.11
N GLU A 41 9.95 13.50 5.33
CA GLU A 41 8.96 12.51 5.80
C GLU A 41 9.60 11.41 6.66
N ALA A 42 10.74 10.85 6.22
CA ALA A 42 11.32 9.68 6.87
C ALA A 42 12.81 9.49 6.58
N LYS A 43 13.47 8.65 7.36
CA LYS A 43 14.74 8.04 6.97
C LYS A 43 14.50 6.91 5.99
N ILE A 44 15.30 6.88 4.92
CA ILE A 44 15.17 5.86 3.86
C ILE A 44 16.24 4.80 4.10
N TYR A 45 15.80 3.56 4.33
CA TYR A 45 16.64 2.38 4.47
C TYR A 45 16.41 1.45 3.29
N ASN A 46 17.33 1.44 2.34
CA ASN A 46 17.15 0.70 1.10
C ASN A 46 17.96 -0.59 1.12
N GLY A 47 17.31 -1.71 1.46
CA GLY A 47 17.88 -3.05 1.39
C GLY A 47 19.05 -3.30 2.34
N LEU A 48 19.02 -2.77 3.56
CA LEU A 48 20.09 -2.92 4.54
C LEU A 48 19.95 -4.24 5.33
N ARG A 49 21.09 -4.85 5.66
CA ARG A 49 21.13 -6.08 6.47
C ARG A 49 21.22 -5.74 7.95
N TRP A 50 20.05 -5.72 8.61
CA TRP A 50 20.00 -5.49 10.06
C TRP A 50 20.56 -6.67 10.84
N TYR A 51 20.33 -7.89 10.37
CA TYR A 51 20.98 -9.10 10.85
C TYR A 51 21.75 -9.77 9.70
N GLU A 52 22.92 -10.32 10.00
CA GLU A 52 23.70 -11.12 9.07
C GLU A 52 24.11 -12.43 9.75
N GLN A 53 23.68 -13.55 9.19
CA GLN A 53 23.92 -14.90 9.77
C GLN A 53 23.53 -14.99 11.27
N GLY A 54 22.39 -14.41 11.63
CA GLY A 54 21.87 -14.39 12.99
C GLY A 54 22.57 -13.38 13.93
N LYS A 55 23.51 -12.59 13.46
CA LYS A 55 24.21 -11.57 14.25
C LYS A 55 23.65 -10.19 13.92
N LEU A 56 23.34 -9.44 14.98
CA LEU A 56 22.91 -8.04 14.86
C LEU A 56 24.04 -7.17 14.30
N ASN A 57 23.70 -6.34 13.33
CA ASN A 57 24.57 -5.23 12.90
C ASN A 57 24.36 -4.04 13.85
N GLU A 58 25.24 -3.93 14.85
CA GLU A 58 25.11 -2.93 15.91
C GLU A 58 25.20 -1.48 15.40
N ASP A 59 25.96 -1.22 14.32
CA ASP A 59 26.07 0.12 13.75
C ASP A 59 24.78 0.51 13.04
N LEU A 60 24.16 -0.41 12.31
CA LEU A 60 22.87 -0.18 11.68
C LEU A 60 21.76 -0.07 12.71
N ASP A 61 21.78 -0.91 13.74
CA ASP A 61 20.83 -0.84 14.86
C ASP A 61 20.84 0.54 15.50
N ARG A 62 22.02 1.06 15.86
CA ARG A 62 22.16 2.42 16.35
C ARG A 62 21.67 3.47 15.35
N MET A 63 22.06 3.32 14.07
CA MET A 63 21.63 4.26 13.02
C MET A 63 20.10 4.32 12.90
N ILE A 64 19.39 3.21 13.08
CA ILE A 64 17.93 3.19 13.06
C ILE A 64 17.36 3.89 14.29
N PHE A 65 17.80 3.50 15.48
CA PHE A 65 17.15 3.90 16.72
C PHE A 65 17.59 5.23 17.29
N ASP A 66 18.83 5.67 17.03
CA ASP A 66 19.29 7.02 17.40
C ASP A 66 18.64 8.14 16.57
N ASN A 67 17.96 7.79 15.49
CA ASN A 67 17.26 8.74 14.59
C ASN A 67 15.74 8.81 14.78
N VAL A 68 15.22 8.20 15.84
CA VAL A 68 13.77 8.22 16.19
C VAL A 68 13.58 8.75 17.60
N ARG A 69 12.44 9.40 17.86
CA ARG A 69 12.13 10.03 19.14
C ARG A 69 11.57 9.02 20.16
N THR A 70 11.01 7.94 19.68
CA THR A 70 10.31 6.90 20.46
C THR A 70 11.03 5.56 20.38
N GLU A 71 12.34 5.55 20.69
CA GLU A 71 13.20 4.37 20.56
C GLU A 71 12.59 3.09 21.13
N THR A 72 12.12 3.12 22.40
CA THR A 72 11.60 1.92 23.06
C THR A 72 10.39 1.32 22.33
N MET A 73 9.46 2.17 21.88
CA MET A 73 8.27 1.71 21.15
C MET A 73 8.65 1.18 19.77
N ASN A 74 9.44 1.95 19.02
CA ASN A 74 9.90 1.54 17.69
C ASN A 74 10.69 0.23 17.74
N ARG A 75 11.53 0.05 18.77
CA ARG A 75 12.28 -1.19 18.96
C ARG A 75 11.34 -2.37 19.26
N GLY A 76 10.29 -2.15 20.04
CA GLY A 76 9.24 -3.13 20.28
C GLY A 76 8.55 -3.55 18.99
N ASP A 77 8.11 -2.58 18.18
CA ASP A 77 7.42 -2.82 16.92
C ASP A 77 8.31 -3.56 15.91
N LEU A 78 9.55 -3.11 15.72
CA LEU A 78 10.48 -3.76 14.78
C LEU A 78 10.86 -5.18 15.22
N ASN A 79 11.00 -5.42 16.51
CA ASN A 79 11.24 -6.77 17.04
C ASN A 79 10.01 -7.67 16.85
N ALA A 80 8.79 -7.14 17.02
CA ALA A 80 7.56 -7.88 16.75
C ALA A 80 7.43 -8.24 15.26
N MET A 81 7.77 -7.31 14.35
CA MET A 81 7.81 -7.57 12.91
C MET A 81 8.85 -8.64 12.56
N LEU A 82 10.03 -8.59 13.17
CA LEU A 82 11.08 -9.61 12.98
C LEU A 82 10.61 -10.98 13.46
N ALA A 83 10.03 -11.04 14.66
CA ALA A 83 9.50 -12.28 15.22
C ALA A 83 8.38 -12.89 14.35
N ALA A 84 7.50 -12.04 13.78
CA ALA A 84 6.48 -12.49 12.85
C ALA A 84 7.08 -13.09 11.56
N CYS A 85 8.12 -12.47 10.99
CA CYS A 85 8.83 -13.00 9.84
C CYS A 85 9.54 -14.33 10.16
N GLU A 86 10.21 -14.43 11.30
CA GLU A 86 10.86 -15.69 11.73
C GLU A 86 9.84 -16.81 11.91
N LEU A 87 8.71 -16.54 12.57
CA LEU A 87 7.63 -17.52 12.70
C LEU A 87 7.06 -17.93 11.34
N GLY A 88 6.85 -16.98 10.44
CA GLY A 88 6.39 -17.24 9.07
C GLY A 88 7.36 -18.14 8.30
N LYS A 89 8.66 -17.84 8.37
CA LYS A 89 9.72 -18.66 7.80
C LYS A 89 9.68 -20.10 8.35
N ASP A 90 9.64 -20.26 9.68
CA ASP A 90 9.66 -21.58 10.32
C ASP A 90 8.43 -22.41 9.93
N ARG A 91 7.26 -21.79 9.86
CA ARG A 91 6.01 -22.44 9.40
C ARG A 91 6.08 -22.86 7.94
N PHE A 92 6.65 -22.02 7.09
CA PHE A 92 6.83 -22.34 5.67
C PHE A 92 7.84 -23.48 5.46
N VAL A 93 8.96 -23.49 6.19
CA VAL A 93 9.94 -24.60 6.18
C VAL A 93 9.27 -25.89 6.61
N ALA A 94 8.53 -25.90 7.73
CA ALA A 94 7.82 -27.08 8.20
C ALA A 94 6.79 -27.61 7.17
N LEU A 95 6.14 -26.68 6.41
CA LEU A 95 5.24 -27.06 5.32
C LEU A 95 6.00 -27.77 4.19
N CYS A 96 7.17 -27.23 3.82
CA CYS A 96 8.04 -27.83 2.80
C CYS A 96 8.62 -29.19 3.24
N GLU A 97 8.95 -29.35 4.51
CA GLU A 97 9.38 -30.65 5.07
C GLU A 97 8.26 -31.69 5.02
N ARG A 98 7.02 -31.28 5.23
CA ARG A 98 5.86 -32.17 5.21
C ARG A 98 5.42 -32.59 3.81
N TYR A 99 5.46 -31.68 2.83
CA TYR A 99 4.87 -31.88 1.51
C TYR A 99 5.87 -31.83 0.36
N SER A 100 7.12 -31.55 0.59
CA SER A 100 8.20 -31.14 -0.33
C SER A 100 8.07 -29.70 -0.84
N VAL A 101 9.22 -29.12 -1.21
CA VAL A 101 9.30 -27.76 -1.78
C VAL A 101 8.50 -27.68 -3.08
N ASP A 102 8.63 -28.66 -3.97
CA ASP A 102 7.96 -28.68 -5.28
C ASP A 102 6.43 -28.65 -5.13
N VAL A 103 5.88 -29.41 -4.20
CA VAL A 103 4.44 -29.44 -3.95
C VAL A 103 3.96 -28.11 -3.37
N VAL A 104 4.70 -27.55 -2.40
CA VAL A 104 4.32 -26.26 -1.79
C VAL A 104 4.38 -25.12 -2.80
N MET A 105 5.45 -25.04 -3.60
CA MET A 105 5.61 -24.00 -4.61
C MET A 105 4.61 -24.15 -5.74
N SER A 106 4.39 -25.35 -6.26
CA SER A 106 3.36 -25.57 -7.30
C SER A 106 1.97 -25.20 -6.80
N SER A 107 1.64 -25.54 -5.54
CA SER A 107 0.36 -25.14 -4.94
C SER A 107 0.23 -23.62 -4.79
N ALA A 108 1.31 -22.90 -4.48
CA ALA A 108 1.31 -21.45 -4.41
C ALA A 108 1.04 -20.82 -5.79
N TYR A 109 1.65 -21.34 -6.84
CA TYR A 109 1.38 -20.89 -8.22
C TYR A 109 -0.05 -21.21 -8.65
N GLU A 110 -0.56 -22.41 -8.34
CA GLU A 110 -1.97 -22.76 -8.63
C GLU A 110 -2.96 -21.86 -7.91
N TRP A 111 -2.66 -21.42 -6.69
CA TRP A 111 -3.49 -20.42 -5.99
C TRP A 111 -3.46 -19.04 -6.67
N MET A 112 -2.32 -18.61 -7.19
CA MET A 112 -2.25 -17.37 -7.98
C MET A 112 -3.02 -17.50 -9.28
N ASP A 113 -2.87 -18.60 -10.00
CA ASP A 113 -3.59 -18.87 -11.24
C ASP A 113 -5.11 -19.02 -11.00
N TYR A 114 -5.51 -19.57 -9.86
CA TYR A 114 -6.92 -19.61 -9.45
C TYR A 114 -7.49 -18.19 -9.27
N SER A 115 -6.80 -17.33 -8.52
CA SER A 115 -7.24 -15.95 -8.30
C SER A 115 -7.33 -15.16 -9.61
N GLU A 116 -6.36 -15.34 -10.51
CA GLU A 116 -6.37 -14.74 -11.83
C GLU A 116 -7.58 -15.21 -12.65
N ARG A 117 -7.83 -16.53 -12.74
CA ARG A 117 -8.98 -17.08 -13.47
C ARG A 117 -10.32 -16.57 -12.94
N MET A 118 -10.44 -16.46 -11.61
CA MET A 118 -11.67 -15.97 -11.00
C MET A 118 -11.93 -14.50 -11.39
N LEU A 119 -10.92 -13.66 -11.30
CA LEU A 119 -11.08 -12.24 -11.65
C LEU A 119 -11.32 -12.05 -13.16
N ARG A 120 -10.59 -12.77 -14.03
CA ARG A 120 -10.84 -12.74 -15.48
C ARG A 120 -12.27 -13.15 -15.84
N ALA A 121 -12.82 -14.16 -15.15
CA ALA A 121 -14.19 -14.61 -15.38
C ALA A 121 -15.23 -13.53 -15.04
N GLU A 122 -14.97 -12.70 -14.03
CA GLU A 122 -15.85 -11.58 -13.68
C GLU A 122 -15.66 -10.39 -14.65
N ILE A 123 -14.42 -10.01 -14.98
CA ILE A 123 -14.15 -8.95 -15.95
C ILE A 123 -14.83 -9.25 -17.29
N LYS A 124 -14.79 -10.49 -17.74
CA LYS A 124 -15.40 -10.93 -19.02
C LYS A 124 -16.92 -10.74 -19.09
N LYS A 125 -17.59 -10.55 -17.97
CA LYS A 125 -19.04 -10.26 -17.94
C LYS A 125 -19.34 -8.79 -18.22
N ILE A 126 -18.34 -7.93 -18.12
CA ILE A 126 -18.46 -6.50 -18.39
C ILE A 126 -18.29 -6.29 -19.90
N PRO A 127 -19.20 -5.56 -20.57
CA PRO A 127 -19.02 -5.24 -21.98
C PRO A 127 -17.72 -4.51 -22.26
N ASP A 128 -17.07 -4.82 -23.38
CA ASP A 128 -15.88 -4.10 -23.83
C ASP A 128 -16.19 -2.61 -24.01
N GLY A 129 -15.31 -1.74 -23.47
CA GLY A 129 -15.51 -0.30 -23.56
C GLY A 129 -14.58 0.50 -22.67
N VAL A 130 -14.72 1.81 -22.77
CA VAL A 130 -14.03 2.78 -21.90
C VAL A 130 -15.06 3.50 -21.06
N TYR A 131 -15.05 3.21 -19.78
CA TYR A 131 -15.95 3.76 -18.77
C TYR A 131 -15.26 4.93 -18.06
N LYS A 132 -15.87 6.11 -18.02
CA LYS A 132 -15.26 7.29 -17.43
C LYS A 132 -16.04 7.75 -16.20
N ALA A 133 -15.33 7.92 -15.10
CA ALA A 133 -15.90 8.63 -13.97
C ALA A 133 -16.00 10.14 -14.28
N PRO A 134 -16.96 10.86 -13.68
CA PRO A 134 -16.86 12.29 -13.57
C PRO A 134 -15.54 12.70 -12.90
N THR A 135 -15.00 13.88 -13.26
CA THR A 135 -13.80 14.39 -12.62
C THR A 135 -13.94 14.42 -11.10
N GLY A 136 -13.11 13.65 -10.41
CA GLY A 136 -12.99 13.71 -8.96
C GLY A 136 -12.17 14.93 -8.53
N TRP A 137 -12.47 15.46 -7.35
CA TRP A 137 -11.78 16.61 -6.80
C TRP A 137 -11.36 16.35 -5.37
N LEU A 138 -10.17 16.87 -5.06
CA LEU A 138 -9.67 17.04 -3.70
C LEU A 138 -9.56 18.53 -3.42
N ASP A 139 -9.68 18.92 -2.16
CA ASP A 139 -9.81 20.34 -1.82
C ASP A 139 -8.58 21.17 -2.20
N ASP A 140 -7.39 20.76 -1.74
CA ASP A 140 -6.15 21.48 -1.99
C ASP A 140 -4.90 20.64 -1.63
N ASP A 141 -3.72 21.25 -1.70
CA ASP A 141 -2.44 20.67 -1.32
C ASP A 141 -1.92 21.15 0.06
N ALA A 142 -2.79 21.71 0.90
CA ALA A 142 -2.53 22.35 2.19
C ALA A 142 -1.79 23.71 2.12
N ARG A 143 -1.15 24.04 1.02
CA ARG A 143 -0.47 25.34 0.81
C ARG A 143 -1.27 26.27 -0.12
N ASN A 144 -1.72 25.71 -1.25
CA ASN A 144 -2.46 26.44 -2.27
C ASN A 144 -3.96 26.18 -2.09
N ARG A 145 -4.54 26.70 -1.03
CA ARG A 145 -5.91 26.39 -0.58
C ARG A 145 -7.01 26.76 -1.57
N ASP A 146 -6.72 27.60 -2.56
CA ASP A 146 -7.66 27.98 -3.61
C ASP A 146 -7.55 27.10 -4.87
N VAL A 147 -6.64 26.11 -4.86
CA VAL A 147 -6.38 25.23 -6.02
C VAL A 147 -6.82 23.81 -5.70
N ARG A 148 -7.95 23.41 -6.29
CA ARG A 148 -8.46 22.05 -6.18
C ARG A 148 -7.61 21.08 -7.01
N LEU A 149 -7.34 19.90 -6.47
CA LEU A 149 -6.59 18.87 -7.18
C LEU A 149 -7.53 17.96 -7.96
N ARG A 150 -7.30 17.86 -9.25
CA ARG A 150 -8.13 17.07 -10.17
C ARG A 150 -7.70 15.61 -10.20
N VAL A 151 -8.68 14.70 -10.16
CA VAL A 151 -8.50 13.25 -10.31
C VAL A 151 -9.33 12.78 -11.50
N GLU A 152 -8.67 12.48 -12.60
CA GLU A 152 -9.28 11.88 -13.79
C GLU A 152 -9.14 10.36 -13.70
N THR A 153 -10.21 9.63 -14.07
CA THR A 153 -10.19 8.17 -14.05
C THR A 153 -11.02 7.63 -15.20
N ALA A 154 -10.40 6.80 -16.01
CA ALA A 154 -11.07 5.97 -16.99
C ALA A 154 -10.73 4.50 -16.72
N VAL A 155 -11.69 3.62 -16.94
CA VAL A 155 -11.53 2.17 -16.86
C VAL A 155 -11.81 1.59 -18.23
N GLU A 156 -10.78 1.01 -18.86
CA GLU A 156 -10.92 0.28 -20.12
C GLU A 156 -11.07 -1.20 -19.83
N VAL A 157 -12.12 -1.82 -20.37
CA VAL A 157 -12.35 -3.27 -20.34
C VAL A 157 -12.21 -3.80 -21.76
N LYS A 158 -11.36 -4.81 -21.94
CA LYS A 158 -11.13 -5.45 -23.20
C LYS A 158 -10.98 -6.97 -23.04
N GLY A 159 -12.02 -7.69 -23.36
CA GLY A 159 -12.08 -9.14 -23.16
C GLY A 159 -12.13 -9.49 -21.67
N ASP A 160 -11.01 -9.95 -21.13
CA ASP A 160 -10.85 -10.30 -19.72
C ASP A 160 -9.71 -9.54 -19.04
N ASP A 161 -9.23 -8.47 -19.67
CA ASP A 161 -8.26 -7.53 -19.12
C ASP A 161 -8.93 -6.20 -18.74
N ILE A 162 -8.37 -5.52 -17.74
CA ILE A 162 -8.85 -4.23 -17.25
C ILE A 162 -7.68 -3.26 -17.07
N THR A 163 -7.85 -2.04 -17.59
CA THR A 163 -6.86 -0.96 -17.45
C THR A 163 -7.50 0.23 -16.74
N ILE A 164 -6.84 0.73 -15.70
CA ILE A 164 -7.22 1.95 -14.99
C ILE A 164 -6.29 3.07 -15.43
N ASP A 165 -6.82 4.07 -16.13
CA ASP A 165 -6.08 5.20 -16.67
C ASP A 165 -6.40 6.48 -15.92
N LEU A 166 -5.37 7.07 -15.29
CA LEU A 166 -5.41 8.31 -14.53
C LEU A 166 -4.83 9.50 -15.32
N THR A 167 -4.64 9.35 -16.62
CA THR A 167 -4.16 10.42 -17.50
C THR A 167 -5.07 11.65 -17.43
N GLY A 168 -4.48 12.81 -17.27
CA GLY A 168 -5.20 14.07 -17.11
C GLY A 168 -5.40 14.49 -15.65
N SER A 169 -5.02 13.67 -14.69
CA SER A 169 -5.00 14.05 -13.27
C SER A 169 -4.02 15.20 -12.99
N HIS A 170 -4.17 15.84 -11.84
CA HIS A 170 -3.41 17.02 -11.45
C HIS A 170 -1.88 16.76 -11.50
N PRO A 171 -1.06 17.73 -11.95
CA PRO A 171 0.39 17.65 -11.79
C PRO A 171 0.82 17.41 -10.33
N GLU A 172 2.02 16.86 -10.13
CA GLU A 172 2.58 16.68 -8.79
C GLU A 172 2.60 18.01 -7.99
N VAL A 173 2.39 17.91 -6.68
CA VAL A 173 2.34 19.08 -5.79
C VAL A 173 3.57 19.14 -4.86
N PRO A 174 3.93 20.33 -4.34
CA PRO A 174 5.14 20.51 -3.53
C PRO A 174 5.00 20.04 -2.07
N THR A 175 3.91 19.38 -1.72
CA THR A 175 3.59 18.91 -0.37
C THR A 175 3.39 17.40 -0.35
N GLY A 176 3.06 16.83 0.80
CA GLY A 176 2.83 15.39 0.97
C GLY A 176 1.61 14.81 0.25
N TYR A 177 0.88 15.59 -0.55
CA TYR A 177 -0.36 15.19 -1.23
C TYR A 177 -0.12 14.52 -2.60
N ASN A 178 0.96 13.77 -2.73
CA ASN A 178 1.20 12.90 -3.88
C ASN A 178 1.07 11.43 -3.47
N VAL A 179 0.94 10.55 -4.45
CA VAL A 179 0.78 9.10 -4.26
C VAL A 179 1.92 8.38 -4.98
N PRO A 180 2.71 7.55 -4.30
CA PRO A 180 3.70 6.74 -4.99
C PRO A 180 3.01 5.75 -5.92
N PHE A 181 3.50 5.66 -7.16
CA PHE A 181 2.94 4.77 -8.18
C PHE A 181 3.03 3.31 -7.72
N GLU A 182 4.26 2.86 -7.44
CA GLU A 182 4.49 1.54 -6.88
C GLU A 182 4.05 1.52 -5.41
N GLY A 183 3.13 0.65 -5.08
CA GLY A 183 2.55 0.53 -3.75
C GLY A 183 1.17 1.18 -3.67
N SER A 184 1.04 2.40 -3.18
CA SER A 184 -0.28 2.96 -2.81
C SER A 184 -1.23 3.14 -3.99
N LEU A 185 -0.77 3.58 -5.16
CA LEU A 185 -1.65 3.70 -6.32
C LEU A 185 -2.09 2.33 -6.83
N LEU A 186 -1.14 1.43 -7.06
CA LEU A 186 -1.44 0.07 -7.53
C LEU A 186 -2.39 -0.65 -6.58
N VAL A 187 -2.12 -0.58 -5.26
CA VAL A 187 -2.98 -1.20 -4.24
C VAL A 187 -4.40 -0.62 -4.29
N SER A 188 -4.56 0.69 -4.46
CA SER A 188 -5.89 1.32 -4.56
C SER A 188 -6.67 0.83 -5.77
N ALA A 189 -5.99 0.72 -6.91
CA ALA A 189 -6.58 0.22 -8.14
C ALA A 189 -7.03 -1.25 -7.99
N TYR A 190 -6.15 -2.10 -7.47
CA TYR A 190 -6.43 -3.52 -7.22
C TYR A 190 -7.56 -3.70 -6.20
N TYR A 191 -7.56 -2.89 -5.13
CA TYR A 191 -8.61 -2.91 -4.12
C TYR A 191 -9.97 -2.56 -4.72
N ALA A 192 -10.05 -1.51 -5.55
CA ALA A 192 -11.28 -1.10 -6.19
C ALA A 192 -11.86 -2.20 -7.08
N VAL A 193 -11.02 -2.80 -7.95
CA VAL A 193 -11.43 -3.88 -8.85
C VAL A 193 -11.87 -5.11 -8.06
N ARG A 194 -11.09 -5.51 -7.04
CA ARG A 194 -11.43 -6.64 -6.19
C ARG A 194 -12.76 -6.43 -5.46
N THR A 195 -12.95 -5.27 -4.87
CA THR A 195 -14.15 -4.96 -4.05
C THR A 195 -15.42 -5.03 -4.88
N ILE A 196 -15.38 -4.54 -6.13
CA ILE A 196 -16.58 -4.54 -6.98
C ILE A 196 -16.83 -5.89 -7.67
N LEU A 197 -15.79 -6.70 -7.94
CA LEU A 197 -15.93 -7.92 -8.75
C LEU A 197 -15.82 -9.23 -7.94
N LEU A 198 -15.19 -9.23 -6.78
CA LEU A 198 -14.92 -10.43 -5.99
C LEU A 198 -15.37 -10.26 -4.54
N ASP A 199 -16.60 -9.80 -4.34
CA ASP A 199 -17.17 -9.63 -3.01
C ASP A 199 -17.47 -11.00 -2.32
N GLU A 200 -17.44 -11.01 -0.99
CA GLU A 200 -17.59 -12.24 -0.21
C GLU A 200 -19.04 -12.79 -0.19
N VAL A 201 -20.02 -12.00 -0.62
CA VAL A 201 -21.41 -12.44 -0.70
C VAL A 201 -21.60 -13.28 -1.95
N THR A 202 -21.04 -12.83 -3.07
CA THR A 202 -21.08 -13.53 -4.36
C THR A 202 -20.11 -14.74 -4.37
N PHE A 203 -18.95 -14.60 -3.67
CA PHE A 203 -17.90 -15.61 -3.58
C PHE A 203 -17.69 -16.06 -2.13
N PRO A 204 -18.60 -16.89 -1.56
CA PRO A 204 -18.47 -17.38 -0.19
C PRO A 204 -17.23 -18.27 0.02
N GLU A 205 -16.72 -18.90 -1.05
CA GLU A 205 -15.41 -19.54 -1.07
C GLU A 205 -14.37 -18.47 -1.40
N SER A 206 -13.86 -17.79 -0.39
CA SER A 206 -12.95 -16.65 -0.49
C SER A 206 -11.92 -16.78 -1.63
N VAL A 207 -11.90 -15.82 -2.54
CA VAL A 207 -10.84 -15.70 -3.54
C VAL A 207 -9.60 -15.10 -2.88
N PRO A 208 -8.46 -15.81 -2.84
CA PRO A 208 -7.26 -15.31 -2.17
C PRO A 208 -6.76 -14.01 -2.77
N GLN A 209 -6.33 -13.10 -1.91
CA GLN A 209 -5.63 -11.89 -2.34
C GLN A 209 -4.16 -12.23 -2.51
N ASN A 210 -3.72 -12.31 -3.75
CA ASN A 210 -2.35 -12.63 -4.13
C ASN A 210 -2.00 -12.01 -5.49
N ASP A 211 -0.80 -12.25 -5.96
CA ASP A 211 -0.26 -11.72 -7.22
C ASP A 211 -1.10 -12.09 -8.47
N GLY A 212 -1.86 -13.17 -8.42
CA GLY A 212 -2.73 -13.57 -9.53
C GLY A 212 -3.77 -12.50 -9.89
N ILE A 213 -4.28 -11.74 -8.90
CA ILE A 213 -5.22 -10.63 -9.13
C ILE A 213 -4.51 -9.47 -9.84
N PHE A 214 -3.24 -9.23 -9.52
CA PHE A 214 -2.49 -8.07 -10.03
C PHE A 214 -2.03 -8.22 -11.47
N ARG A 215 -1.94 -9.47 -11.99
CA ARG A 215 -1.45 -9.77 -13.34
C ARG A 215 -2.33 -9.22 -14.47
N ILE A 216 -3.57 -8.89 -14.18
CA ILE A 216 -4.59 -8.53 -15.18
C ILE A 216 -5.15 -7.13 -15.01
N VAL A 217 -4.69 -6.40 -14.00
CA VAL A 217 -5.10 -5.02 -13.74
C VAL A 217 -3.94 -4.10 -14.07
N ASP A 218 -4.00 -3.49 -15.24
CA ASP A 218 -3.03 -2.48 -15.65
C ASP A 218 -3.40 -1.11 -15.09
N VAL A 219 -2.38 -0.33 -14.69
CA VAL A 219 -2.58 1.02 -14.18
C VAL A 219 -1.69 2.00 -14.94
N ILE A 220 -2.29 3.04 -15.48
CA ILE A 220 -1.60 4.11 -16.21
C ILE A 220 -1.70 5.40 -15.39
N ALA A 221 -0.55 5.95 -15.00
CA ALA A 221 -0.45 7.29 -14.43
C ALA A 221 0.82 7.97 -14.97
N PRO A 222 0.68 9.05 -15.76
CA PRO A 222 1.82 9.74 -16.33
C PRO A 222 2.76 10.28 -15.25
N LYS A 223 4.08 10.17 -15.52
CA LYS A 223 5.11 10.71 -14.62
C LYS A 223 4.96 12.22 -14.43
N GLY A 224 5.18 12.70 -13.19
CA GLY A 224 5.01 14.11 -12.84
C GLY A 224 3.57 14.51 -12.50
N THR A 225 2.67 13.55 -12.30
CA THR A 225 1.34 13.77 -11.74
C THR A 225 1.29 13.41 -10.25
N ILE A 226 0.22 13.81 -9.55
CA ILE A 226 0.00 13.45 -8.14
C ILE A 226 -0.04 11.93 -7.91
N PHE A 227 -0.26 11.13 -8.95
CA PHE A 227 -0.31 9.66 -8.90
C PHE A 227 0.97 8.96 -9.37
N ASN A 228 1.95 9.72 -9.83
CA ASN A 228 3.27 9.23 -10.20
C ASN A 228 4.29 10.36 -10.11
N PRO A 229 4.52 10.90 -8.89
CA PRO A 229 5.39 12.04 -8.70
C PRO A 229 6.85 11.71 -9.00
N ASN A 230 7.64 12.74 -9.28
CA ASN A 230 9.08 12.62 -9.40
C ASN A 230 9.72 12.55 -8.02
N PHE A 231 10.70 11.65 -7.86
CA PHE A 231 11.53 11.65 -6.66
C PHE A 231 12.29 12.99 -6.55
N PRO A 232 12.39 13.57 -5.36
CA PRO A 232 12.02 13.09 -4.03
C PRO A 232 10.70 13.68 -3.48
N ARG A 233 9.68 13.89 -4.29
CA ARG A 233 8.40 14.43 -3.81
C ARG A 233 7.86 13.67 -2.60
N ALA A 234 7.35 14.41 -1.63
CA ALA A 234 6.67 13.87 -0.46
C ALA A 234 5.34 13.19 -0.85
N CYS A 235 4.98 12.12 -0.14
CA CYS A 235 3.81 11.29 -0.46
C CYS A 235 2.97 10.93 0.77
N PHE A 236 3.22 11.57 1.89
CA PHE A 236 2.63 11.17 3.16
C PHE A 236 1.10 11.22 3.16
N SER A 237 0.49 12.33 2.70
CA SER A 237 -0.97 12.56 2.73
C SER A 237 -1.73 11.90 1.58
N ARG A 238 -1.23 10.79 1.06
CA ARG A 238 -1.77 10.05 -0.10
C ARG A 238 -3.17 9.46 0.08
N PHE A 239 -3.70 9.42 1.31
CA PHE A 239 -4.91 8.68 1.65
C PHE A 239 -6.17 9.20 0.93
N CYS A 240 -6.41 10.51 0.94
CA CYS A 240 -7.57 11.10 0.26
C CYS A 240 -7.54 10.83 -1.24
N GLN A 241 -6.35 10.90 -1.85
CA GLN A 241 -6.14 10.63 -3.26
C GLN A 241 -6.44 9.18 -3.60
N THR A 242 -5.95 8.23 -2.78
CA THR A 242 -6.17 6.79 -3.01
C THR A 242 -7.63 6.41 -2.84
N GLN A 243 -8.32 6.95 -1.84
CA GLN A 243 -9.77 6.77 -1.68
C GLN A 243 -10.54 7.34 -2.87
N ARG A 244 -10.15 8.51 -3.38
CA ARG A 244 -10.78 9.11 -4.56
C ARG A 244 -10.58 8.26 -5.82
N VAL A 245 -9.42 7.61 -5.97
CA VAL A 245 -9.20 6.64 -7.06
C VAL A 245 -10.16 5.46 -6.94
N VAL A 246 -10.30 4.88 -5.74
CA VAL A 246 -11.24 3.77 -5.49
C VAL A 246 -12.67 4.17 -5.86
N ASP A 247 -13.14 5.29 -5.34
CA ASP A 247 -14.49 5.80 -5.64
C ASP A 247 -14.69 6.01 -7.15
N ASN A 248 -13.71 6.63 -7.82
CA ASN A 248 -13.81 6.92 -9.23
C ASN A 248 -13.81 5.64 -10.10
N VAL A 249 -13.05 4.61 -9.74
CA VAL A 249 -13.07 3.31 -10.43
C VAL A 249 -14.45 2.66 -10.29
N ILE A 250 -14.99 2.62 -9.07
CA ILE A 250 -16.35 2.08 -8.83
C ILE A 250 -17.39 2.89 -9.59
N LEU A 251 -17.30 4.22 -9.56
CA LEU A 251 -18.23 5.11 -10.25
C LEU A 251 -18.14 4.99 -11.78
N ALA A 252 -16.93 4.81 -12.33
CA ALA A 252 -16.73 4.57 -13.76
C ALA A 252 -17.46 3.29 -14.21
N LEU A 253 -17.38 2.23 -13.41
CA LEU A 253 -18.02 0.95 -13.71
C LEU A 253 -19.53 0.91 -13.37
N SER A 254 -20.07 1.95 -12.75
CA SER A 254 -21.48 1.97 -12.29
C SER A 254 -22.51 1.79 -13.41
N GLU A 255 -22.20 2.23 -14.62
CA GLU A 255 -23.08 2.03 -15.79
C GLU A 255 -23.14 0.56 -16.21
N ALA A 256 -22.00 -0.13 -16.14
CA ALA A 256 -21.90 -1.54 -16.52
C ALA A 256 -22.32 -2.49 -15.38
N LEU A 257 -22.15 -2.07 -14.13
CA LEU A 257 -22.38 -2.90 -12.93
C LEU A 257 -23.28 -2.18 -11.90
N PRO A 258 -24.50 -1.76 -12.26
CA PRO A 258 -25.33 -0.95 -11.36
C PRO A 258 -25.71 -1.67 -10.06
N GLU A 259 -25.85 -3.00 -10.10
CA GLU A 259 -26.21 -3.81 -8.92
C GLU A 259 -25.05 -4.05 -7.94
N GLN A 260 -23.81 -3.81 -8.38
CA GLN A 260 -22.58 -3.99 -7.58
C GLN A 260 -21.99 -2.65 -7.12
N THR A 261 -22.53 -1.54 -7.61
CA THR A 261 -22.04 -0.21 -7.28
C THR A 261 -22.46 0.19 -5.87
N THR A 262 -21.49 0.61 -5.06
CA THR A 262 -21.72 1.13 -3.71
C THR A 262 -21.71 2.66 -3.71
N ALA A 263 -22.26 3.27 -2.66
CA ALA A 263 -22.09 4.69 -2.43
C ALA A 263 -20.60 5.03 -2.19
N GLY A 264 -20.16 6.17 -2.68
CA GLY A 264 -18.83 6.69 -2.42
C GLY A 264 -18.65 7.14 -0.96
N ASN A 265 -17.42 7.34 -0.56
CA ASN A 265 -17.08 7.88 0.76
C ASN A 265 -16.69 9.36 0.68
N ALA A 266 -16.48 9.99 1.84
CA ALA A 266 -16.05 11.39 1.91
C ALA A 266 -14.63 11.62 1.39
N ALA A 267 -13.85 10.58 1.15
CA ALA A 267 -12.43 10.60 0.81
C ALA A 267 -11.59 11.45 1.80
N GLY A 268 -12.02 11.49 3.05
CA GLY A 268 -11.39 12.26 4.12
C GLY A 268 -10.91 11.33 5.23
N ILE A 269 -9.65 11.46 5.61
CA ILE A 269 -9.11 10.83 6.81
C ILE A 269 -8.64 11.95 7.73
N HIS A 270 -9.18 11.98 8.93
CA HIS A 270 -8.79 12.95 9.94
C HIS A 270 -7.73 12.36 10.84
N PHE A 271 -6.57 13.00 10.88
CA PHE A 271 -5.49 12.64 11.77
C PHE A 271 -5.32 13.70 12.84
N CYS A 272 -5.27 13.28 14.09
CA CYS A 272 -4.84 14.12 15.19
C CYS A 272 -3.54 13.55 15.75
N SER A 273 -2.47 14.32 15.68
CA SER A 273 -1.17 13.95 16.25
C SER A 273 -0.82 14.90 17.38
N TYR A 274 -0.60 14.34 18.54
CA TYR A 274 -0.14 15.07 19.72
C TYR A 274 1.17 14.48 20.20
N SER A 275 2.08 15.31 20.65
CA SER A 275 3.35 14.85 21.20
C SER A 275 3.87 15.80 22.27
N GLY A 276 4.71 15.29 23.14
CA GLY A 276 5.30 16.07 24.22
C GLY A 276 6.23 15.26 25.10
N PHE A 277 6.61 15.83 26.23
CA PHE A 277 7.39 15.14 27.25
C PHE A 277 6.51 14.88 28.47
N GLN A 278 6.64 13.70 29.04
CA GLN A 278 6.06 13.40 30.35
C GLN A 278 6.83 14.20 31.42
N GLU A 279 6.15 14.98 32.20
CA GLU A 279 6.78 15.83 33.23
C GLU A 279 7.54 15.01 34.28
N GLU A 280 7.01 13.82 34.65
CA GLU A 280 7.58 12.98 35.71
C GLU A 280 8.81 12.20 35.24
N THR A 281 8.87 11.75 34.00
CA THR A 281 9.91 10.85 33.49
C THR A 281 10.85 11.51 32.48
N GLY A 282 10.45 12.63 31.89
CA GLY A 282 11.14 13.27 30.77
C GLY A 282 11.06 12.47 29.47
N GLN A 283 10.27 11.39 29.41
CA GLN A 283 10.11 10.60 28.22
C GLN A 283 9.27 11.34 27.17
N TYR A 284 9.72 11.28 25.91
CA TYR A 284 8.94 11.78 24.79
C TYR A 284 7.80 10.82 24.46
N TRP A 285 6.61 11.34 24.25
CA TRP A 285 5.44 10.57 23.85
C TRP A 285 4.83 11.14 22.57
N ILE A 286 4.22 10.27 21.80
CA ILE A 286 3.41 10.61 20.63
C ILE A 286 2.07 9.89 20.78
N TYR A 287 0.99 10.62 20.54
CA TYR A 287 -0.35 10.06 20.40
C TYR A 287 -0.86 10.38 19.00
N LEU A 288 -1.30 9.35 18.31
CA LEU A 288 -1.88 9.46 16.98
C LEU A 288 -3.30 8.91 17.02
N GLU A 289 -4.26 9.73 16.65
CA GLU A 289 -5.65 9.34 16.46
C GLU A 289 -6.01 9.45 15.00
N VAL A 290 -6.64 8.40 14.48
CA VAL A 290 -7.14 8.33 13.10
C VAL A 290 -8.65 8.18 13.18
N ASN A 291 -9.38 9.15 12.61
CA ASN A 291 -10.83 9.12 12.51
C ASN A 291 -11.21 9.03 11.03
N GLU A 292 -11.98 8.02 10.68
CA GLU A 292 -12.54 7.77 9.33
C GLU A 292 -13.99 8.23 9.25
#